data_b98f5ba4981cd204f9fd5c4ce535215f
#
_entry.id   b98f5ba4981cd204f9fd5c4ce535215f
#
_cell.length_a   1.000
_cell.length_b   1.000
_cell.length_c   1.000
_cell.angle_alpha   90.00
_cell.angle_beta   90.00
_cell.angle_gamma   90.00
#
_symmetry.space_group_name_H-M   'P 1'
#
loop_
_entity.id
_entity.type
_entity.pdbx_description
1 polymer ?
#
loop_
_entity_poly.entity_id
_entity_poly.type
_entity_poly.pdbx_seq_one_letter_code
_entity_poly.pdbx_strand_id
1 'polypeptide(L)'
;MVWESCGPAMKRPTLQWGSKPSERGLSSPSSTGLPVAGKESPESRAAVAGAETGSGWTRSNKGGKKTGGALVSATAILIYLALVKLAVLLLTAESYGYYRDELYFIAASERLAWGYVDFPPLVAAVTAFVRWAFGDSLPSLHIIPALVSTGTVVLAGLIARELGGGRLAQGTAALATLIAPTILAVSTWLSMDAFDQLFWTLGAYLMVRILNRDQPRLWLLFGLVMGLGLLNKVTILYFGLAVFVALLATPARRHLRTVWPWLGGALSFIFLLPYAYWQIQNGWPTIEFFGNYSWKVEQDSPPEFLLKQILTMHPVTLPLWLAGLYYLLFVREGRLWRPVGLVFLMLFVLFVVQNGKFYYLAPAYPMLFAAGGVALERYRIGWPRWDRIRVAYVSVLAVVGAVSAPLTVLPVLPVETLASITGTVNGNAGIEAEAREAAQIPLNFADRFGWEEMVASVAGVYEELPPEEQAEACILTGNYGEAGAIDFFGPEYGLPKAISGHNNYYLWGPGGCTGETVIAVNVPRGTLRTVFDDVEEADTVSCEYCMPDENNLPIYVVRSPKVPLEEAWPKFKFYK
;
A
#
# COMPACT_ATOMS: atom_id res chain seq x y z
N MET A 1 38.83 -21.00 11.38
CA MET A 1 39.53 -22.09 10.73
C MET A 1 38.67 -22.56 9.55
N VAL A 2 39.18 -22.25 8.36
CA VAL A 2 38.90 -22.89 7.06
C VAL A 2 37.45 -23.00 6.58
N TRP A 3 37.11 -22.12 5.65
CA TRP A 3 36.30 -22.43 4.49
C TRP A 3 37.00 -21.85 3.25
N GLU A 4 37.81 -22.67 2.60
CA GLU A 4 38.29 -22.48 1.22
C GLU A 4 37.44 -23.32 0.26
N SER A 5 37.08 -22.64 -0.78
CA SER A 5 37.08 -22.95 -2.20
C SER A 5 36.01 -23.88 -2.79
N CYS A 6 35.26 -23.30 -3.73
CA CYS A 6 35.35 -23.67 -5.16
C CYS A 6 34.43 -22.78 -5.98
N GLY A 7 35.01 -21.87 -6.80
CA GLY A 7 34.32 -21.28 -7.92
C GLY A 7 34.49 -22.12 -9.19
N PRO A 8 33.75 -21.80 -10.24
CA PRO A 8 34.45 -21.38 -11.45
C PRO A 8 33.94 -20.08 -12.08
N ALA A 9 34.92 -19.36 -12.60
CA ALA A 9 34.79 -18.12 -13.33
C ALA A 9 33.97 -18.30 -14.63
N MET A 10 32.95 -17.45 -14.83
CA MET A 10 32.36 -17.21 -16.14
C MET A 10 32.88 -15.89 -16.71
N LYS A 11 33.49 -16.02 -17.88
CA LYS A 11 34.10 -14.95 -18.70
C LYS A 11 33.02 -13.97 -19.21
N ARG A 12 33.29 -12.68 -19.07
CA ARG A 12 32.57 -11.61 -19.78
C ARG A 12 33.03 -11.57 -21.25
N PRO A 13 32.14 -11.37 -22.22
CA PRO A 13 32.54 -10.97 -23.57
C PRO A 13 32.68 -9.45 -23.63
N THR A 14 33.85 -9.02 -24.02
CA THR A 14 34.19 -7.64 -24.43
C THR A 14 33.64 -7.37 -25.83
N LEU A 15 32.80 -6.35 -25.96
CA LEU A 15 32.43 -5.79 -27.25
C LEU A 15 33.39 -4.65 -27.59
N GLN A 16 34.19 -4.85 -28.64
CA GLN A 16 35.05 -3.85 -29.28
C GLN A 16 34.23 -2.91 -30.18
N TRP A 17 34.46 -1.64 -30.03
CA TRP A 17 34.05 -0.59 -30.95
C TRP A 17 35.07 -0.51 -32.10
N GLY A 18 34.61 -0.67 -33.34
CA GLY A 18 35.37 -0.45 -34.57
C GLY A 18 34.86 0.79 -35.29
N SER A 19 35.78 1.62 -35.60
CA SER A 19 35.73 2.97 -36.19
C SER A 19 35.30 3.02 -37.66
N LYS A 20 34.74 4.19 -38.00
CA LYS A 20 34.51 4.86 -39.33
C LYS A 20 35.67 4.69 -40.35
N PRO A 21 35.63 5.26 -41.62
CA PRO A 21 34.70 6.17 -42.31
C PRO A 21 34.51 5.90 -43.83
N SER A 22 33.69 6.63 -44.56
CA SER A 22 34.02 7.42 -45.78
C SER A 22 32.79 7.92 -46.53
N GLU A 23 32.79 9.15 -46.72
CA GLU A 23 32.55 10.16 -47.77
C GLU A 23 32.14 9.68 -49.16
N ARG A 24 31.23 10.43 -49.74
CA ARG A 24 31.07 11.08 -51.08
C ARG A 24 29.58 11.16 -51.39
N GLY A 25 29.01 12.24 -51.88
CA GLY A 25 29.47 13.45 -52.46
C GLY A 25 28.33 14.06 -53.30
N LEU A 26 28.19 15.38 -53.22
CA LEU A 26 27.75 16.29 -54.27
C LEU A 26 26.42 16.09 -55.04
N SER A 27 25.43 16.99 -54.89
CA SER A 27 25.24 18.09 -55.90
C SER A 27 23.93 18.86 -55.62
N SER A 28 24.04 20.16 -55.44
CA SER A 28 23.00 21.15 -55.78
C SER A 28 23.20 21.57 -57.26
N PRO A 29 22.23 22.20 -57.95
CA PRO A 29 22.07 23.65 -57.81
C PRO A 29 20.65 24.24 -58.04
N SER A 30 20.52 25.46 -57.51
CA SER A 30 19.98 26.71 -58.13
C SER A 30 18.48 26.77 -58.50
N SER A 31 17.80 27.73 -58.06
CA SER A 31 17.70 29.18 -58.13
C SER A 31 16.40 29.65 -58.78
N THR A 32 16.00 30.83 -58.36
CA THR A 32 15.10 31.86 -58.92
C THR A 32 13.61 31.72 -58.50
N GLY A 33 12.92 32.74 -58.03
CA GLY A 33 13.07 34.16 -58.05
C GLY A 33 11.90 34.79 -57.27
N LEU A 34 12.16 35.88 -56.61
CA LEU A 34 11.19 36.89 -56.15
C LEU A 34 10.68 37.74 -57.33
N PRO A 35 9.54 38.44 -57.25
CA PRO A 35 9.47 39.75 -56.64
C PRO A 35 8.17 40.11 -55.88
N VAL A 36 8.27 40.85 -54.77
CA VAL A 36 8.11 42.30 -54.55
C VAL A 36 6.67 42.84 -54.58
N ALA A 37 6.25 43.28 -53.40
CA ALA A 37 5.55 44.49 -52.98
C ALA A 37 4.19 44.90 -53.54
N GLY A 38 3.31 45.21 -52.55
CA GLY A 38 2.13 46.04 -52.70
C GLY A 38 1.55 46.42 -51.33
N LYS A 39 1.95 47.57 -50.83
CA LYS A 39 1.27 48.30 -49.75
C LYS A 39 -0.05 48.83 -50.29
N GLU A 40 -1.09 48.82 -49.44
CA GLU A 40 -2.01 49.95 -49.24
C GLU A 40 -2.98 49.69 -48.08
N SER A 41 -3.12 50.67 -47.19
CA SER A 41 -4.14 50.92 -46.19
C SER A 41 -4.88 52.20 -46.63
N PRO A 42 -5.87 52.76 -45.89
CA PRO A 42 -6.99 52.21 -45.11
C PRO A 42 -8.36 52.86 -45.52
N GLU A 43 -9.38 52.66 -44.70
CA GLU A 43 -10.67 53.36 -44.61
C GLU A 43 -11.82 52.95 -45.55
N SER A 44 -12.89 52.43 -44.96
CA SER A 44 -14.15 53.19 -44.81
C SER A 44 -15.21 52.41 -44.03
N ARG A 45 -15.88 53.19 -43.17
CA ARG A 45 -17.11 52.88 -42.44
C ARG A 45 -18.28 52.58 -43.40
N ALA A 46 -19.15 51.65 -43.02
CA ALA A 46 -20.57 52.00 -42.78
C ALA A 46 -21.40 50.73 -42.51
N ALA A 47 -22.26 50.89 -41.55
CA ALA A 47 -23.29 50.06 -41.03
C ALA A 47 -24.22 49.40 -42.08
N VAL A 48 -24.61 48.15 -41.82
CA VAL A 48 -25.98 47.69 -42.05
C VAL A 48 -26.39 46.72 -40.91
N ALA A 49 -27.56 47.00 -40.37
CA ALA A 49 -28.22 46.32 -39.28
C ALA A 49 -28.81 44.95 -39.71
N GLY A 50 -28.92 44.06 -38.72
CA GLY A 50 -30.08 43.19 -38.55
C GLY A 50 -30.04 41.82 -39.21
N ALA A 51 -29.75 40.80 -38.38
CA ALA A 51 -30.54 39.55 -38.35
C ALA A 51 -30.21 38.80 -37.07
N GLU A 52 -31.09 38.92 -36.10
CA GLU A 52 -31.19 38.02 -34.97
C GLU A 52 -31.56 36.63 -35.46
N THR A 53 -30.73 35.63 -35.17
CA THR A 53 -31.21 34.25 -35.07
C THR A 53 -30.91 33.74 -33.67
N GLY A 54 -31.93 33.90 -32.85
CA GLY A 54 -31.94 33.34 -31.50
C GLY A 54 -32.00 31.84 -31.54
N SER A 55 -30.96 31.20 -31.02
CA SER A 55 -31.04 29.82 -30.53
C SER A 55 -31.45 29.87 -29.06
N GLY A 56 -32.75 29.87 -28.85
CA GLY A 56 -33.39 29.83 -27.56
C GLY A 56 -33.13 28.53 -26.83
N TRP A 57 -32.27 28.59 -25.84
CA TRP A 57 -32.24 27.60 -24.77
C TRP A 57 -33.38 27.95 -23.78
N THR A 58 -34.58 27.45 -24.06
CA THR A 58 -35.68 27.52 -23.10
C THR A 58 -35.33 26.63 -21.90
N ARG A 59 -35.00 27.26 -20.78
CA ARG A 59 -35.10 26.65 -19.47
C ARG A 59 -36.54 26.25 -19.22
N SER A 60 -36.87 24.98 -19.47
CA SER A 60 -38.11 24.38 -18.99
C SER A 60 -38.01 24.21 -17.47
N ASN A 61 -38.53 25.21 -16.75
CA ASN A 61 -38.75 25.12 -15.32
C ASN A 61 -40.05 24.33 -15.09
N LYS A 62 -39.97 22.99 -15.07
CA LYS A 62 -41.03 22.13 -14.55
C LYS A 62 -40.67 21.74 -13.12
N GLY A 63 -41.13 22.54 -12.16
CA GLY A 63 -41.23 22.19 -10.76
C GLY A 63 -42.14 20.98 -10.55
N GLY A 64 -41.55 19.81 -10.57
CA GLY A 64 -42.14 18.57 -10.08
C GLY A 64 -41.23 18.05 -8.97
N LYS A 65 -41.71 18.04 -7.74
CA LYS A 65 -41.06 17.35 -6.62
C LYS A 65 -40.90 15.87 -6.95
N LYS A 66 -39.72 15.47 -7.48
CA LYS A 66 -39.35 14.07 -7.63
C LYS A 66 -38.62 13.62 -6.37
N THR A 67 -39.35 13.25 -5.33
CA THR A 67 -38.82 12.59 -4.13
C THR A 67 -38.07 11.29 -4.44
N GLY A 68 -38.35 10.63 -5.58
CA GLY A 68 -37.63 9.45 -6.06
C GLY A 68 -36.26 9.75 -6.70
N GLY A 69 -35.93 11.00 -6.99
CA GLY A 69 -34.65 11.38 -7.64
C GLY A 69 -33.46 11.51 -6.67
N ALA A 70 -33.72 11.71 -5.37
CA ALA A 70 -32.67 11.90 -4.38
C ALA A 70 -31.95 10.58 -4.02
N LEU A 71 -32.72 9.50 -3.88
CA LEU A 71 -32.19 8.16 -3.51
C LEU A 71 -31.30 7.53 -4.60
N VAL A 72 -31.39 7.99 -5.84
CA VAL A 72 -30.60 7.49 -6.99
C VAL A 72 -29.60 8.55 -7.48
N SER A 73 -29.30 9.54 -6.65
CA SER A 73 -28.26 10.53 -6.95
C SER A 73 -26.87 9.91 -6.91
N ALA A 74 -25.90 10.51 -7.62
CA ALA A 74 -24.51 10.05 -7.56
C ALA A 74 -23.97 10.05 -6.12
N THR A 75 -24.32 11.06 -5.34
CA THR A 75 -23.92 11.16 -3.93
C THR A 75 -24.54 10.03 -3.09
N ALA A 76 -25.81 9.69 -3.31
CA ALA A 76 -26.45 8.59 -2.60
C ALA A 76 -25.79 7.24 -2.92
N ILE A 77 -25.43 6.99 -4.18
CA ILE A 77 -24.70 5.77 -4.58
C ILE A 77 -23.36 5.68 -3.85
N LEU A 78 -22.60 6.77 -3.79
CA LEU A 78 -21.32 6.80 -3.06
C LEU A 78 -21.52 6.53 -1.56
N ILE A 79 -22.54 7.12 -0.95
CA ILE A 79 -22.86 6.88 0.46
C ILE A 79 -23.24 5.40 0.69
N TYR A 80 -24.06 4.80 -0.17
CA TYR A 80 -24.42 3.38 -0.04
C TYR A 80 -23.21 2.46 -0.15
N LEU A 81 -22.34 2.67 -1.13
CA LEU A 81 -21.12 1.86 -1.28
C LEU A 81 -20.15 2.08 -0.11
N ALA A 82 -20.05 3.29 0.39
CA ALA A 82 -19.26 3.61 1.57
C ALA A 82 -19.81 2.90 2.83
N LEU A 83 -21.13 2.93 3.04
CA LEU A 83 -21.77 2.25 4.16
C LEU A 83 -21.64 0.71 4.06
N VAL A 84 -21.76 0.15 2.84
CA VAL A 84 -21.52 -1.28 2.61
C VAL A 84 -20.08 -1.64 2.97
N LYS A 85 -19.08 -0.87 2.50
CA LYS A 85 -17.68 -1.10 2.84
C LYS A 85 -17.45 -1.07 4.34
N LEU A 86 -17.93 -0.01 4.99
CA LEU A 86 -17.78 0.18 6.42
C LEU A 86 -18.45 -0.95 7.22
N ALA A 87 -19.69 -1.30 6.86
CA ALA A 87 -20.43 -2.36 7.54
C ALA A 87 -19.72 -3.72 7.41
N VAL A 88 -19.26 -4.08 6.21
CA VAL A 88 -18.53 -5.33 5.98
C VAL A 88 -17.28 -5.37 6.85
N LEU A 89 -16.46 -4.32 6.85
CA LEU A 89 -15.22 -4.28 7.62
C LEU A 89 -15.45 -4.34 9.13
N LEU A 90 -16.46 -3.63 9.63
CA LEU A 90 -16.76 -3.66 11.07
C LEU A 90 -17.41 -4.97 11.52
N LEU A 91 -18.25 -5.60 10.70
CA LEU A 91 -18.87 -6.89 11.00
C LEU A 91 -17.87 -8.06 10.98
N THR A 92 -16.73 -7.90 10.29
CA THR A 92 -15.67 -8.92 10.22
C THR A 92 -14.46 -8.58 11.08
N ALA A 93 -14.54 -7.51 11.88
CA ALA A 93 -13.39 -6.98 12.61
C ALA A 93 -12.85 -7.92 13.70
N GLU A 94 -13.69 -8.79 14.30
CA GLU A 94 -13.29 -9.75 15.34
C GLU A 94 -12.82 -11.10 14.78
N SER A 95 -12.90 -11.31 13.46
CA SER A 95 -12.64 -12.62 12.88
C SER A 95 -11.14 -12.88 12.70
N TYR A 96 -10.70 -14.11 13.00
CA TYR A 96 -9.37 -14.68 12.78
C TYR A 96 -8.23 -14.16 13.68
N GLY A 97 -8.47 -13.25 14.62
CA GLY A 97 -7.43 -12.78 15.55
C GLY A 97 -6.57 -11.62 15.00
N TYR A 98 -5.55 -11.27 15.79
CA TYR A 98 -4.64 -10.16 15.50
C TYR A 98 -3.65 -10.51 14.39
N TYR A 99 -3.45 -9.59 13.47
CA TYR A 99 -2.41 -9.71 12.46
C TYR A 99 -1.03 -9.45 13.10
N ARG A 100 0.02 -10.15 12.64
CA ARG A 100 1.40 -10.02 13.17
C ARG A 100 1.83 -8.57 13.39
N ASP A 101 1.64 -7.72 12.38
CA ASP A 101 2.07 -6.33 12.46
C ASP A 101 1.26 -5.52 13.47
N GLU A 102 -0.02 -5.89 13.75
CA GLU A 102 -0.83 -5.20 14.75
C GLU A 102 -0.25 -5.37 16.15
N LEU A 103 0.20 -6.57 16.50
CA LEU A 103 0.88 -6.86 17.77
C LEU A 103 2.15 -6.00 17.91
N TYR A 104 2.89 -5.85 16.83
CA TYR A 104 4.07 -4.98 16.80
C TYR A 104 3.72 -3.49 16.91
N PHE A 105 2.66 -3.01 16.23
CA PHE A 105 2.22 -1.62 16.37
C PHE A 105 1.63 -1.34 17.75
N ILE A 106 1.02 -2.32 18.41
CA ILE A 106 0.59 -2.24 19.81
C ILE A 106 1.81 -2.01 20.70
N ALA A 107 2.87 -2.82 20.58
CA ALA A 107 4.11 -2.65 21.33
C ALA A 107 4.80 -1.30 21.03
N ALA A 108 4.81 -0.87 19.76
CA ALA A 108 5.35 0.44 19.37
C ALA A 108 4.51 1.60 19.91
N SER A 109 3.20 1.43 20.08
CA SER A 109 2.31 2.45 20.64
C SER A 109 2.58 2.76 22.11
N GLU A 110 3.19 1.83 22.85
CA GLU A 110 3.63 2.02 24.23
C GLU A 110 4.97 2.77 24.31
N ARG A 111 5.71 2.83 23.19
CA ARG A 111 7.06 3.41 23.09
C ARG A 111 7.13 4.40 21.93
N LEU A 112 6.28 5.44 21.99
CA LEU A 112 6.17 6.43 20.90
C LEU A 112 7.50 7.13 20.60
N ALA A 113 7.90 7.09 19.34
CA ALA A 113 9.10 7.73 18.83
C ALA A 113 8.81 8.43 17.49
N TRP A 114 9.73 9.30 17.06
CA TRP A 114 9.62 9.97 15.76
C TRP A 114 9.98 9.09 14.56
N GLY A 115 10.35 7.84 14.82
CA GLY A 115 10.65 6.85 13.79
C GLY A 115 10.89 5.49 14.39
N TYR A 116 10.93 4.51 13.53
CA TYR A 116 11.15 3.11 13.82
C TYR A 116 12.05 2.52 12.73
N VAL A 117 12.56 1.30 12.94
CA VAL A 117 13.50 0.65 12.02
C VAL A 117 12.88 0.49 10.63
N ASP A 118 11.64 0.05 10.57
CA ASP A 118 10.94 -0.39 9.36
C ASP A 118 9.75 0.49 8.97
N PHE A 119 9.35 1.45 9.83
CA PHE A 119 8.23 2.36 9.53
C PHE A 119 8.36 3.75 10.15
N PRO A 120 7.72 4.77 9.55
CA PRO A 120 7.57 6.10 10.13
C PRO A 120 6.49 6.15 11.23
N PRO A 121 6.38 7.24 12.01
CA PRO A 121 5.70 7.26 13.32
C PRO A 121 4.16 7.20 13.27
N LEU A 122 3.49 7.44 12.13
CA LEU A 122 2.04 7.67 12.10
C LEU A 122 1.24 6.47 12.60
N VAL A 123 1.58 5.26 12.15
CA VAL A 123 0.83 4.05 12.53
C VAL A 123 0.89 3.80 14.03
N ALA A 124 2.07 3.93 14.67
CA ALA A 124 2.20 3.78 16.12
C ALA A 124 1.42 4.86 16.89
N ALA A 125 1.44 6.11 16.41
CA ALA A 125 0.67 7.21 17.01
C ALA A 125 -0.84 6.98 16.86
N VAL A 126 -1.31 6.47 15.72
CA VAL A 126 -2.73 6.11 15.51
C VAL A 126 -3.12 4.94 16.40
N THR A 127 -2.26 3.91 16.52
CA THR A 127 -2.50 2.78 17.44
C THR A 127 -2.62 3.27 18.88
N ALA A 128 -1.72 4.13 19.34
CA ALA A 128 -1.79 4.72 20.68
C ALA A 128 -3.09 5.50 20.91
N PHE A 129 -3.50 6.30 19.92
CA PHE A 129 -4.77 7.05 19.98
C PHE A 129 -5.98 6.11 20.06
N VAL A 130 -6.02 5.06 19.23
CA VAL A 130 -7.12 4.10 19.20
C VAL A 130 -7.22 3.36 20.53
N ARG A 131 -6.11 2.86 21.06
CA ARG A 131 -6.04 2.17 22.36
C ARG A 131 -6.53 3.08 23.49
N TRP A 132 -6.09 4.33 23.49
CA TRP A 132 -6.52 5.32 24.48
C TRP A 132 -8.02 5.64 24.38
N ALA A 133 -8.58 5.77 23.16
CA ALA A 133 -9.94 6.23 22.94
C ALA A 133 -10.99 5.11 22.98
N PHE A 134 -10.65 3.90 22.52
CA PHE A 134 -11.58 2.80 22.27
C PHE A 134 -11.16 1.47 22.91
N GLY A 135 -9.96 1.39 23.51
CA GLY A 135 -9.41 0.18 24.10
C GLY A 135 -8.66 -0.71 23.11
N ASP A 136 -8.23 -1.88 23.59
CA ASP A 136 -7.28 -2.78 22.91
C ASP A 136 -7.94 -3.88 22.06
N SER A 137 -9.28 -3.92 21.98
CA SER A 137 -9.97 -4.97 21.23
C SER A 137 -9.75 -4.87 19.71
N LEU A 138 -9.80 -6.00 19.01
CA LEU A 138 -9.71 -6.05 17.54
C LEU A 138 -10.67 -5.07 16.83
N PRO A 139 -11.98 -5.01 17.19
CA PRO A 139 -12.87 -4.04 16.57
C PRO A 139 -12.41 -2.59 16.78
N SER A 140 -11.85 -2.27 17.95
CA SER A 140 -11.32 -0.94 18.23
C SER A 140 -10.18 -0.60 17.29
N LEU A 141 -9.21 -1.49 17.13
CA LEU A 141 -8.06 -1.29 16.22
C LEU A 141 -8.50 -1.15 14.77
N HIS A 142 -9.53 -1.88 14.35
CA HIS A 142 -10.01 -1.89 12.96
C HIS A 142 -10.91 -0.70 12.59
N ILE A 143 -11.41 0.12 13.55
CA ILE A 143 -12.26 1.29 13.26
C ILE A 143 -11.57 2.24 12.29
N ILE A 144 -10.33 2.64 12.56
CA ILE A 144 -9.63 3.64 11.76
C ILE A 144 -9.30 3.12 10.35
N PRO A 145 -8.71 1.93 10.16
CA PRO A 145 -8.53 1.34 8.83
C PRO A 145 -9.84 1.26 8.03
N ALA A 146 -10.95 0.85 8.67
CA ALA A 146 -12.26 0.79 8.02
C ALA A 146 -12.75 2.15 7.53
N LEU A 147 -12.61 3.21 8.35
CA LEU A 147 -12.97 4.57 7.99
C LEU A 147 -12.09 5.12 6.86
N VAL A 148 -10.78 4.92 6.95
CA VAL A 148 -9.78 5.36 5.96
C VAL A 148 -10.04 4.71 4.61
N SER A 149 -10.26 3.40 4.60
CA SER A 149 -10.56 2.66 3.38
C SER A 149 -11.93 3.02 2.78
N THR A 150 -12.92 3.28 3.61
CA THR A 150 -14.22 3.81 3.19
C THR A 150 -14.05 5.19 2.52
N GLY A 151 -13.20 6.05 3.08
CA GLY A 151 -12.80 7.32 2.49
C GLY A 151 -12.18 7.16 1.10
N THR A 152 -11.34 6.15 0.90
CA THR A 152 -10.72 5.83 -0.40
C THR A 152 -11.77 5.50 -1.47
N VAL A 153 -12.79 4.70 -1.12
CA VAL A 153 -13.92 4.39 -2.03
C VAL A 153 -14.69 5.65 -2.43
N VAL A 154 -14.98 6.52 -1.47
CA VAL A 154 -15.64 7.82 -1.75
C VAL A 154 -14.78 8.69 -2.65
N LEU A 155 -13.48 8.81 -2.37
CA LEU A 155 -12.54 9.61 -3.17
C LEU A 155 -12.45 9.12 -4.61
N ALA A 156 -12.46 7.82 -4.87
CA ALA A 156 -12.49 7.27 -6.24
C ALA A 156 -13.70 7.78 -7.02
N GLY A 157 -14.89 7.79 -6.41
CA GLY A 157 -16.08 8.38 -6.99
C GLY A 157 -15.99 9.90 -7.19
N LEU A 158 -15.39 10.62 -6.24
CA LEU A 158 -15.16 12.06 -6.36
C LEU A 158 -14.15 12.41 -7.45
N ILE A 159 -13.10 11.59 -7.67
CA ILE A 159 -12.20 11.73 -8.81
C ILE A 159 -12.99 11.58 -10.11
N ALA A 160 -13.85 10.56 -10.23
CA ALA A 160 -14.69 10.38 -11.41
C ALA A 160 -15.59 11.60 -11.65
N ARG A 161 -16.12 12.21 -10.59
CA ARG A 161 -16.91 13.46 -10.67
C ARG A 161 -16.07 14.63 -11.19
N GLU A 162 -14.87 14.84 -10.66
CA GLU A 162 -13.96 15.92 -11.13
C GLU A 162 -13.50 15.69 -12.58
N LEU A 163 -13.41 14.44 -13.05
CA LEU A 163 -13.19 14.09 -14.45
C LEU A 163 -14.46 14.28 -15.33
N GLY A 164 -15.56 14.79 -14.74
CA GLY A 164 -16.81 15.09 -15.42
C GLY A 164 -17.71 13.89 -15.63
N GLY A 165 -17.52 12.81 -14.86
CA GLY A 165 -18.41 11.64 -14.85
C GLY A 165 -19.67 11.86 -14.06
N GLY A 166 -20.78 11.27 -14.53
CA GLY A 166 -22.07 11.27 -13.86
C GLY A 166 -22.19 10.14 -12.82
N ARG A 167 -23.41 9.74 -12.53
CA ARG A 167 -23.70 8.72 -11.51
C ARG A 167 -23.13 7.33 -11.83
N LEU A 168 -23.14 6.93 -13.11
CA LEU A 168 -22.61 5.63 -13.52
C LEU A 168 -21.10 5.60 -13.33
N ALA A 169 -20.39 6.61 -13.79
CA ALA A 169 -18.93 6.72 -13.65
C ALA A 169 -18.51 6.72 -12.18
N GLN A 170 -19.17 7.52 -11.34
CA GLN A 170 -18.87 7.62 -9.91
C GLN A 170 -19.13 6.29 -9.19
N GLY A 171 -20.29 5.67 -9.44
CA GLY A 171 -20.66 4.37 -8.85
C GLY A 171 -19.73 3.24 -9.29
N THR A 172 -19.37 3.18 -10.58
CA THR A 172 -18.45 2.15 -11.10
C THR A 172 -17.03 2.32 -10.52
N ALA A 173 -16.53 3.54 -10.40
CA ALA A 173 -15.23 3.81 -9.80
C ALA A 173 -15.18 3.39 -8.32
N ALA A 174 -16.20 3.79 -7.56
CA ALA A 174 -16.33 3.42 -6.15
C ALA A 174 -16.48 1.90 -5.97
N LEU A 175 -17.31 1.23 -6.79
CA LEU A 175 -17.50 -0.21 -6.76
C LEU A 175 -16.21 -0.97 -7.10
N ALA A 176 -15.50 -0.57 -8.16
CA ALA A 176 -14.23 -1.19 -8.53
C ALA A 176 -13.18 -1.05 -7.42
N THR A 177 -13.12 0.12 -6.76
CA THR A 177 -12.24 0.35 -5.61
C THR A 177 -12.65 -0.51 -4.40
N LEU A 178 -13.95 -0.71 -4.18
CA LEU A 178 -14.48 -1.51 -3.08
C LEU A 178 -14.11 -3.00 -3.23
N ILE A 179 -14.23 -3.54 -4.46
CA ILE A 179 -14.04 -4.97 -4.72
C ILE A 179 -12.60 -5.38 -5.02
N ALA A 180 -11.69 -4.43 -5.24
CA ALA A 180 -10.29 -4.74 -5.53
C ALA A 180 -9.64 -5.47 -4.34
N PRO A 181 -9.18 -6.74 -4.51
CA PRO A 181 -8.74 -7.57 -3.40
C PRO A 181 -7.67 -6.93 -2.53
N THR A 182 -6.61 -6.38 -3.11
CA THR A 182 -5.54 -5.73 -2.31
C THR A 182 -6.07 -4.52 -1.54
N ILE A 183 -6.92 -3.68 -2.15
CA ILE A 183 -7.50 -2.51 -1.48
C ILE A 183 -8.43 -2.94 -0.33
N LEU A 184 -9.11 -4.05 -0.48
CA LEU A 184 -9.99 -4.58 0.54
C LEU A 184 -9.20 -5.29 1.64
N ALA A 185 -8.20 -6.11 1.29
CA ALA A 185 -7.38 -6.87 2.22
C ALA A 185 -6.70 -5.96 3.25
N VAL A 186 -5.92 -4.97 2.80
CA VAL A 186 -5.18 -4.06 3.70
C VAL A 186 -6.10 -3.18 4.56
N SER A 187 -7.41 -3.27 4.37
CA SER A 187 -8.42 -2.57 5.17
C SER A 187 -8.93 -3.42 6.34
N THR A 188 -8.60 -4.72 6.38
CA THR A 188 -9.10 -5.67 7.38
C THR A 188 -8.18 -5.80 8.60
N TRP A 189 -7.11 -5.03 8.66
CA TRP A 189 -6.21 -4.92 9.80
C TRP A 189 -5.60 -3.52 9.87
N LEU A 190 -5.08 -3.16 11.03
CA LEU A 190 -4.38 -1.89 11.23
C LEU A 190 -2.98 -1.98 10.61
N SER A 191 -2.76 -1.25 9.52
CA SER A 191 -1.45 -1.17 8.88
C SER A 191 -1.23 0.17 8.18
N MET A 192 0.02 0.44 7.84
CA MET A 192 0.40 1.60 7.03
C MET A 192 -0.26 1.59 5.65
N ASP A 193 -0.56 0.40 5.11
CA ASP A 193 -1.05 0.25 3.74
C ASP A 193 -2.46 0.77 3.54
N ALA A 194 -3.33 0.67 4.58
CA ALA A 194 -4.66 1.25 4.54
C ALA A 194 -4.60 2.78 4.40
N PHE A 195 -3.73 3.43 5.16
CA PHE A 195 -3.53 4.89 5.12
C PHE A 195 -2.85 5.33 3.82
N ASP A 196 -1.88 4.57 3.33
CA ASP A 196 -1.16 4.87 2.09
C ASP A 196 -2.14 4.98 0.92
N GLN A 197 -3.12 4.09 0.84
CA GLN A 197 -4.19 4.14 -0.16
C GLN A 197 -5.01 5.43 -0.10
N LEU A 198 -5.35 5.90 1.11
CA LEU A 198 -6.08 7.14 1.28
C LEU A 198 -5.22 8.34 0.83
N PHE A 199 -3.95 8.42 1.27
CA PHE A 199 -3.09 9.55 0.96
C PHE A 199 -2.81 9.67 -0.55
N TRP A 200 -2.52 8.59 -1.25
CA TRP A 200 -2.31 8.62 -2.68
C TRP A 200 -3.59 8.98 -3.44
N THR A 201 -4.73 8.39 -3.06
CA THR A 201 -6.02 8.69 -3.70
C THR A 201 -6.45 10.14 -3.46
N LEU A 202 -6.22 10.67 -2.25
CA LEU A 202 -6.47 12.08 -1.92
C LEU A 202 -5.52 13.01 -2.69
N GLY A 203 -4.24 12.64 -2.80
CA GLY A 203 -3.26 13.33 -3.64
C GLY A 203 -3.68 13.38 -5.11
N ALA A 204 -4.13 12.25 -5.67
CA ALA A 204 -4.66 12.17 -7.03
C ALA A 204 -5.93 13.03 -7.21
N TYR A 205 -6.86 13.02 -6.24
CA TYR A 205 -8.03 13.89 -6.23
C TYR A 205 -7.65 15.37 -6.27
N LEU A 206 -6.72 15.79 -5.40
CA LEU A 206 -6.23 17.18 -5.37
C LEU A 206 -5.54 17.56 -6.67
N MET A 207 -4.72 16.67 -7.24
CA MET A 207 -4.06 16.87 -8.53
C MET A 207 -5.10 17.11 -9.64
N VAL A 208 -6.11 16.26 -9.77
CA VAL A 208 -7.20 16.42 -10.76
C VAL A 208 -7.92 17.76 -10.54
N ARG A 209 -8.18 18.11 -9.30
CA ARG A 209 -8.87 19.37 -8.96
C ARG A 209 -8.02 20.61 -9.25
N ILE A 210 -6.70 20.56 -9.02
CA ILE A 210 -5.76 21.62 -9.40
C ILE A 210 -5.77 21.83 -10.90
N LEU A 211 -5.71 20.73 -11.66
CA LEU A 211 -5.72 20.78 -13.13
C LEU A 211 -7.02 21.36 -13.69
N ASN A 212 -8.18 21.05 -13.04
CA ASN A 212 -9.49 21.52 -13.48
C ASN A 212 -9.75 22.98 -13.18
N ARG A 213 -9.32 23.45 -12.00
CA ARG A 213 -9.77 24.75 -11.46
C ARG A 213 -8.71 25.82 -11.52
N ASP A 214 -7.49 25.47 -11.90
CA ASP A 214 -6.32 26.35 -11.91
C ASP A 214 -6.14 27.12 -10.58
N GLN A 215 -6.38 26.41 -9.45
CA GLN A 215 -6.26 26.94 -8.10
C GLN A 215 -4.88 26.57 -7.51
N PRO A 216 -3.86 27.38 -7.71
CA PRO A 216 -2.49 26.99 -7.36
C PRO A 216 -2.26 26.83 -5.87
N ARG A 217 -3.06 27.48 -5.01
CA ARG A 217 -2.96 27.32 -3.55
C ARG A 217 -3.28 25.90 -3.06
N LEU A 218 -4.01 25.11 -3.85
CA LEU A 218 -4.29 23.71 -3.51
C LEU A 218 -3.02 22.85 -3.47
N TRP A 219 -1.90 23.32 -4.05
CA TRP A 219 -0.60 22.66 -3.89
C TRP A 219 -0.11 22.61 -2.44
N LEU A 220 -0.51 23.58 -1.59
CA LEU A 220 -0.23 23.52 -0.15
C LEU A 220 -0.98 22.35 0.51
N LEU A 221 -2.26 22.17 0.16
CA LEU A 221 -3.04 21.06 0.68
C LEU A 221 -2.50 19.70 0.16
N PHE A 222 -2.09 19.67 -1.12
CA PHE A 222 -1.37 18.52 -1.68
C PHE A 222 -0.11 18.22 -0.88
N GLY A 223 0.71 19.25 -0.61
CA GLY A 223 1.93 19.12 0.21
C GLY A 223 1.66 18.63 1.63
N LEU A 224 0.60 19.12 2.28
CA LEU A 224 0.18 18.63 3.60
C LEU A 224 -0.17 17.14 3.56
N VAL A 225 -0.97 16.71 2.56
CA VAL A 225 -1.35 15.30 2.38
C VAL A 225 -0.13 14.43 2.13
N MET A 226 0.81 14.89 1.29
CA MET A 226 2.08 14.17 1.06
C MET A 226 2.93 14.10 2.33
N GLY A 227 2.98 15.18 3.11
CA GLY A 227 3.71 15.22 4.38
C GLY A 227 3.16 14.24 5.43
N LEU A 228 1.84 14.20 5.59
CA LEU A 228 1.19 13.20 6.45
C LEU A 228 1.43 11.78 5.93
N GLY A 229 1.42 11.59 4.61
CA GLY A 229 1.77 10.32 3.99
C GLY A 229 3.22 9.91 4.23
N LEU A 230 4.17 10.86 4.30
CA LEU A 230 5.58 10.59 4.64
C LEU A 230 5.73 10.12 6.09
N LEU A 231 4.90 10.61 7.00
CA LEU A 231 4.84 10.10 8.38
C LEU A 231 4.21 8.70 8.47
N ASN A 232 3.54 8.24 7.40
CA ASN A 232 2.93 6.92 7.33
C ASN A 232 3.85 5.91 6.63
N LYS A 233 4.27 6.22 5.40
CA LYS A 233 5.08 5.31 4.58
C LYS A 233 5.93 6.07 3.58
N VAL A 234 7.22 5.74 3.49
CA VAL A 234 8.16 6.44 2.59
C VAL A 234 7.85 6.22 1.10
N THR A 235 7.07 5.21 0.75
CA THR A 235 6.63 4.93 -0.63
C THR A 235 5.91 6.10 -1.30
N ILE A 236 5.29 6.99 -0.53
CA ILE A 236 4.63 8.19 -1.08
C ILE A 236 5.61 9.16 -1.79
N LEU A 237 6.92 9.05 -1.53
CA LEU A 237 7.95 9.78 -2.29
C LEU A 237 7.94 9.38 -3.76
N TYR A 238 7.68 8.12 -4.07
CA TYR A 238 7.55 7.65 -5.46
C TYR A 238 6.36 8.32 -6.16
N PHE A 239 5.23 8.46 -5.45
CA PHE A 239 4.08 9.17 -5.97
C PHE A 239 4.38 10.66 -6.20
N GLY A 240 5.01 11.34 -5.23
CA GLY A 240 5.44 12.73 -5.37
C GLY A 240 6.39 12.94 -6.55
N LEU A 241 7.39 12.07 -6.70
CA LEU A 241 8.32 12.08 -7.82
C LEU A 241 7.59 11.86 -9.16
N ALA A 242 6.69 10.88 -9.23
CA ALA A 242 5.90 10.61 -10.43
C ALA A 242 5.02 11.82 -10.80
N VAL A 243 4.39 12.48 -9.82
CA VAL A 243 3.64 13.73 -10.05
C VAL A 243 4.54 14.82 -10.60
N PHE A 244 5.71 15.05 -10.02
CA PHE A 244 6.66 16.06 -10.47
C PHE A 244 7.09 15.83 -11.93
N VAL A 245 7.49 14.61 -12.28
CA VAL A 245 7.92 14.29 -13.65
C VAL A 245 6.74 14.33 -14.62
N ALA A 246 5.54 13.89 -14.24
CA ALA A 246 4.35 13.99 -15.08
C ALA A 246 3.96 15.44 -15.37
N LEU A 247 4.13 16.35 -14.41
CA LEU A 247 3.94 17.78 -14.63
C LEU A 247 4.97 18.32 -15.62
N LEU A 248 6.26 17.98 -15.47
CA LEU A 248 7.33 18.40 -16.40
C LEU A 248 7.06 17.94 -17.83
N ALA A 249 6.63 16.69 -18.02
CA ALA A 249 6.42 16.06 -19.31
C ALA A 249 5.15 16.56 -20.04
N THR A 250 4.33 17.39 -19.41
CA THR A 250 3.03 17.83 -19.94
C THR A 250 2.91 19.36 -19.96
N PRO A 251 1.88 19.91 -20.65
CA PRO A 251 1.56 21.33 -20.53
C PRO A 251 1.28 21.81 -19.10
N ALA A 252 0.99 20.89 -18.18
CA ALA A 252 0.81 21.18 -16.74
C ALA A 252 2.10 21.67 -16.06
N ARG A 253 3.27 21.60 -16.72
CA ARG A 253 4.53 22.24 -16.27
C ARG A 253 4.39 23.73 -15.95
N ARG A 254 3.32 24.39 -16.43
CA ARG A 254 3.00 25.77 -16.06
C ARG A 254 2.82 25.96 -14.55
N HIS A 255 2.33 24.95 -13.82
CA HIS A 255 2.20 25.00 -12.36
C HIS A 255 3.56 25.09 -11.68
N LEU A 256 4.61 24.42 -12.22
CA LEU A 256 5.98 24.47 -11.68
C LEU A 256 6.65 25.85 -11.80
N ARG A 257 6.08 26.74 -12.62
CA ARG A 257 6.53 28.15 -12.73
C ARG A 257 5.96 29.03 -11.62
N THR A 258 5.01 28.52 -10.84
CA THR A 258 4.44 29.22 -9.67
C THR A 258 5.15 28.75 -8.41
N VAL A 259 5.09 29.55 -7.34
CA VAL A 259 5.72 29.22 -6.05
C VAL A 259 5.02 28.07 -5.32
N TRP A 260 3.75 27.81 -5.59
CA TRP A 260 2.88 26.98 -4.79
C TRP A 260 3.26 25.50 -4.75
N PRO A 261 3.64 24.81 -5.85
CA PRO A 261 4.11 23.43 -5.79
C PRO A 261 5.39 23.29 -4.96
N TRP A 262 6.27 24.30 -5.01
CA TRP A 262 7.52 24.32 -4.26
C TRP A 262 7.28 24.51 -2.76
N LEU A 263 6.35 25.40 -2.39
CA LEU A 263 5.92 25.56 -1.00
C LEU A 263 5.21 24.30 -0.49
N GLY A 264 4.39 23.65 -1.32
CA GLY A 264 3.78 22.36 -1.00
C GLY A 264 4.83 21.27 -0.79
N GLY A 265 5.82 21.19 -1.68
CA GLY A 265 6.94 20.27 -1.54
C GLY A 265 7.75 20.52 -0.26
N ALA A 266 8.11 21.80 0.00
CA ALA A 266 8.79 22.17 1.24
C ALA A 266 7.99 21.79 2.49
N LEU A 267 6.68 22.04 2.48
CA LEU A 267 5.78 21.63 3.56
C LEU A 267 5.82 20.10 3.77
N SER A 268 5.78 19.30 2.70
CA SER A 268 5.89 17.84 2.81
C SER A 268 7.20 17.42 3.49
N PHE A 269 8.32 18.03 3.12
CA PHE A 269 9.62 17.72 3.71
C PHE A 269 9.74 18.16 5.16
N ILE A 270 9.03 19.21 5.59
CA ILE A 270 8.99 19.61 7.02
C ILE A 270 8.45 18.45 7.88
N PHE A 271 7.43 17.75 7.42
CA PHE A 271 6.90 16.58 8.13
C PHE A 271 7.90 15.41 8.20
N LEU A 272 8.80 15.29 7.22
CA LEU A 272 9.83 14.26 7.22
C LEU A 272 10.98 14.54 8.21
N LEU A 273 11.19 15.81 8.61
CA LEU A 273 12.35 16.20 9.43
C LEU A 273 12.46 15.47 10.78
N PRO A 274 11.37 15.29 11.57
CA PRO A 274 11.45 14.54 12.83
C PRO A 274 11.89 13.08 12.60
N TYR A 275 11.35 12.43 11.56
CA TYR A 275 11.74 11.08 11.20
C TYR A 275 13.20 11.00 10.75
N ALA A 276 13.65 11.91 9.89
CA ALA A 276 15.02 11.98 9.43
C ALA A 276 15.99 12.22 10.60
N TYR A 277 15.63 13.11 11.53
CA TYR A 277 16.42 13.35 12.74
C TYR A 277 16.54 12.07 13.59
N TRP A 278 15.42 11.36 13.80
CA TRP A 278 15.44 10.08 14.51
C TRP A 278 16.34 9.05 13.82
N GLN A 279 16.29 8.96 12.48
CA GLN A 279 17.16 8.07 11.71
C GLN A 279 18.64 8.38 11.92
N ILE A 280 19.02 9.67 11.93
CA ILE A 280 20.39 10.10 12.18
C ILE A 280 20.85 9.68 13.59
N GLN A 281 20.01 9.89 14.59
CA GLN A 281 20.34 9.55 15.99
C GLN A 281 20.54 8.04 16.20
N ASN A 282 19.84 7.21 15.44
CA ASN A 282 19.89 5.75 15.56
C ASN A 282 20.77 5.06 14.49
N GLY A 283 21.59 5.82 13.73
CA GLY A 283 22.55 5.26 12.78
C GLY A 283 21.92 4.74 11.49
N TRP A 284 20.79 5.32 11.04
CA TRP A 284 20.09 4.97 9.80
C TRP A 284 19.57 3.53 9.72
N PRO A 285 18.87 3.02 10.74
CA PRO A 285 18.45 1.62 10.80
C PRO A 285 17.52 1.23 9.65
N THR A 286 16.70 2.16 9.12
CA THR A 286 15.83 1.89 7.97
C THR A 286 16.62 1.61 6.68
N ILE A 287 17.79 2.23 6.50
CA ILE A 287 18.64 1.93 5.33
C ILE A 287 19.22 0.52 5.44
N GLU A 288 19.65 0.13 6.63
CA GLU A 288 20.12 -1.23 6.91
C GLU A 288 19.00 -2.26 6.69
N PHE A 289 17.81 -1.98 7.22
CA PHE A 289 16.62 -2.80 7.02
C PHE A 289 16.32 -3.02 5.52
N PHE A 290 16.23 -1.96 4.71
CA PHE A 290 15.99 -2.09 3.27
C PHE A 290 17.14 -2.81 2.54
N GLY A 291 18.38 -2.61 2.97
CA GLY A 291 19.53 -3.33 2.44
C GLY A 291 19.42 -4.84 2.67
N ASN A 292 19.03 -5.25 3.86
CA ASN A 292 18.83 -6.64 4.24
C ASN A 292 17.58 -7.27 3.62
N TYR A 293 16.53 -6.45 3.41
CA TYR A 293 15.25 -6.90 2.92
C TYR A 293 15.22 -7.14 1.39
N SER A 294 16.02 -6.39 0.63
CA SER A 294 15.99 -6.36 -0.83
C SER A 294 16.21 -7.73 -1.51
N TRP A 295 16.90 -8.65 -0.88
CA TRP A 295 17.16 -9.99 -1.42
C TRP A 295 16.13 -11.06 -1.01
N LYS A 296 15.21 -10.75 -0.09
CA LYS A 296 14.08 -11.62 0.28
C LYS A 296 12.88 -11.49 -0.64
N VAL A 297 12.77 -10.35 -1.34
CA VAL A 297 11.64 -10.12 -2.23
C VAL A 297 11.81 -10.98 -3.47
N GLU A 298 10.82 -11.81 -3.76
CA GLU A 298 10.77 -12.56 -5.00
C GLU A 298 10.85 -11.59 -6.19
N GLN A 299 11.80 -11.83 -7.08
CA GLN A 299 12.00 -10.97 -8.25
C GLN A 299 10.98 -11.37 -9.32
N ASP A 300 9.87 -10.65 -9.36
CA ASP A 300 8.88 -10.84 -10.41
C ASP A 300 9.46 -10.41 -11.77
N SER A 301 9.33 -11.28 -12.77
CA SER A 301 9.51 -10.84 -14.16
C SER A 301 8.42 -9.80 -14.52
N PRO A 302 8.65 -8.88 -15.51
CA PRO A 302 7.63 -7.90 -15.88
C PRO A 302 6.26 -8.48 -16.25
N PRO A 303 6.15 -9.66 -16.94
CA PRO A 303 4.86 -10.32 -17.16
C PRO A 303 4.21 -10.83 -15.88
N GLU A 304 4.97 -11.38 -14.94
CA GLU A 304 4.48 -11.85 -13.63
C GLU A 304 3.98 -10.70 -12.79
N PHE A 305 4.74 -9.59 -12.71
CA PHE A 305 4.29 -8.38 -12.04
C PHE A 305 2.98 -7.87 -12.63
N LEU A 306 2.83 -7.86 -13.97
CA LEU A 306 1.58 -7.48 -14.63
C LEU A 306 0.44 -8.45 -14.30
N LEU A 307 0.71 -9.77 -14.31
CA LEU A 307 -0.28 -10.78 -13.94
C LEU A 307 -0.75 -10.59 -12.50
N LYS A 308 0.19 -10.37 -11.56
CA LYS A 308 -0.12 -10.06 -10.16
C LYS A 308 -0.99 -8.79 -10.06
N GLN A 309 -0.74 -7.74 -10.86
CA GLN A 309 -1.63 -6.56 -10.90
C GLN A 309 -3.05 -6.91 -11.32
N ILE A 310 -3.21 -7.76 -12.35
CA ILE A 310 -4.54 -8.18 -12.84
C ILE A 310 -5.30 -8.95 -11.75
N LEU A 311 -4.62 -9.89 -11.10
CA LEU A 311 -5.22 -10.74 -10.07
C LEU A 311 -5.57 -9.95 -8.81
N THR A 312 -4.66 -9.11 -8.33
CA THR A 312 -4.79 -8.35 -7.08
C THR A 312 -5.73 -7.17 -7.16
N MET A 313 -5.95 -6.62 -8.37
CA MET A 313 -6.98 -5.60 -8.62
C MET A 313 -8.31 -6.21 -9.06
N HIS A 314 -8.42 -7.50 -9.12
CA HIS A 314 -9.52 -8.32 -9.63
C HIS A 314 -9.62 -8.33 -11.17
N PRO A 315 -9.59 -9.52 -11.84
CA PRO A 315 -9.59 -9.63 -13.30
C PRO A 315 -10.75 -8.90 -13.99
N VAL A 316 -11.93 -8.86 -13.36
CA VAL A 316 -13.10 -8.14 -13.92
C VAL A 316 -12.92 -6.63 -13.97
N THR A 317 -11.96 -6.04 -13.22
CA THR A 317 -11.67 -4.61 -13.29
C THR A 317 -10.68 -4.26 -14.41
N LEU A 318 -9.99 -5.25 -15.01
CA LEU A 318 -9.00 -5.05 -16.07
C LEU A 318 -9.52 -4.18 -17.23
N PRO A 319 -10.70 -4.45 -17.83
CA PRO A 319 -11.21 -3.59 -18.89
C PRO A 319 -11.43 -2.15 -18.44
N LEU A 320 -11.82 -1.95 -17.18
CA LEU A 320 -12.10 -0.62 -16.63
C LEU A 320 -10.82 0.20 -16.47
N TRP A 321 -9.78 -0.34 -15.82
CA TRP A 321 -8.56 0.42 -15.60
C TRP A 321 -7.74 0.60 -16.88
N LEU A 322 -7.77 -0.34 -17.83
CA LEU A 322 -7.20 -0.16 -19.17
C LEU A 322 -7.93 0.95 -19.94
N ALA A 323 -9.27 0.96 -19.93
CA ALA A 323 -10.05 2.04 -20.53
C ALA A 323 -9.75 3.39 -19.89
N GLY A 324 -9.55 3.41 -18.56
CA GLY A 324 -9.16 4.60 -17.81
C GLY A 324 -7.80 5.13 -18.22
N LEU A 325 -6.80 4.25 -18.30
CA LEU A 325 -5.45 4.61 -18.75
C LEU A 325 -5.46 5.13 -20.19
N TYR A 326 -6.17 4.43 -21.08
CA TYR A 326 -6.35 4.85 -22.47
C TYR A 326 -7.02 6.23 -22.57
N TYR A 327 -8.09 6.45 -21.78
CA TYR A 327 -8.79 7.74 -21.74
C TYR A 327 -7.87 8.88 -21.32
N LEU A 328 -7.07 8.69 -20.26
CA LEU A 328 -6.16 9.71 -19.76
C LEU A 328 -5.03 10.04 -20.74
N LEU A 329 -4.49 9.05 -21.44
CA LEU A 329 -3.29 9.24 -22.26
C LEU A 329 -3.58 9.64 -23.72
N PHE A 330 -4.59 9.02 -24.34
CA PHE A 330 -4.76 9.08 -25.80
C PHE A 330 -5.98 9.88 -26.24
N VAL A 331 -7.03 9.93 -25.41
CA VAL A 331 -8.28 10.58 -25.76
C VAL A 331 -8.17 12.10 -25.65
N ARG A 332 -8.80 12.84 -26.60
CA ARG A 332 -8.74 14.31 -26.64
C ARG A 332 -9.35 14.96 -25.40
N GLU A 333 -10.45 14.44 -24.94
CA GLU A 333 -11.20 14.90 -23.75
C GLU A 333 -10.41 14.66 -22.47
N GLY A 334 -9.56 13.64 -22.43
CA GLY A 334 -8.67 13.30 -21.33
C GLY A 334 -7.38 14.11 -21.26
N ARG A 335 -7.07 14.92 -22.29
CA ARG A 335 -5.78 15.62 -22.42
C ARG A 335 -5.36 16.47 -21.24
N LEU A 336 -6.33 17.08 -20.56
CA LEU A 336 -6.06 17.89 -19.37
C LEU A 336 -5.48 17.03 -18.24
N TRP A 337 -5.90 15.78 -18.14
CA TRP A 337 -5.54 14.83 -17.08
C TRP A 337 -4.44 13.83 -17.49
N ARG A 338 -3.78 14.03 -18.63
CA ARG A 338 -2.62 13.21 -19.03
C ARG A 338 -1.57 13.05 -17.92
N PRO A 339 -1.28 14.09 -17.10
CA PRO A 339 -0.36 13.91 -15.99
C PRO A 339 -0.75 12.77 -15.06
N VAL A 340 -2.06 12.54 -14.82
CA VAL A 340 -2.54 11.45 -13.94
C VAL A 340 -2.23 10.08 -14.55
N GLY A 341 -2.47 9.90 -15.86
CA GLY A 341 -2.11 8.67 -16.58
C GLY A 341 -0.60 8.41 -16.60
N LEU A 342 0.21 9.48 -16.75
CA LEU A 342 1.66 9.38 -16.71
C LEU A 342 2.18 9.02 -15.32
N VAL A 343 1.57 9.54 -14.25
CA VAL A 343 1.90 9.14 -12.87
C VAL A 343 1.78 7.63 -12.73
N PHE A 344 0.67 7.04 -13.15
CA PHE A 344 0.49 5.59 -13.08
C PHE A 344 1.56 4.82 -13.88
N LEU A 345 1.81 5.22 -15.13
CA LEU A 345 2.82 4.55 -15.96
C LEU A 345 4.22 4.63 -15.36
N MET A 346 4.57 5.78 -14.80
CA MET A 346 5.88 5.96 -14.16
C MET A 346 6.03 5.09 -12.92
N LEU A 347 4.99 5.03 -12.08
CA LEU A 347 4.97 4.17 -10.90
C LEU A 347 5.05 2.69 -11.30
N PHE A 348 4.29 2.28 -12.31
CA PHE A 348 4.35 0.92 -12.84
C PHE A 348 5.77 0.55 -13.30
N VAL A 349 6.38 1.39 -14.15
CA VAL A 349 7.75 1.16 -14.64
C VAL A 349 8.75 1.17 -13.49
N LEU A 350 8.61 2.11 -12.55
CA LEU A 350 9.50 2.23 -11.40
C LEU A 350 9.48 0.95 -10.55
N PHE A 351 8.29 0.44 -10.21
CA PHE A 351 8.17 -0.77 -9.38
C PHE A 351 8.61 -2.03 -10.12
N VAL A 352 8.38 -2.13 -11.43
CA VAL A 352 8.95 -3.22 -12.24
C VAL A 352 10.48 -3.18 -12.23
N VAL A 353 11.09 -1.98 -12.41
CA VAL A 353 12.56 -1.84 -12.45
C VAL A 353 13.21 -2.07 -11.09
N GLN A 354 12.53 -1.67 -10.01
CA GLN A 354 13.04 -1.83 -8.64
C GLN A 354 12.70 -3.18 -7.99
N ASN A 355 12.02 -4.09 -8.71
CA ASN A 355 11.45 -5.30 -8.15
C ASN A 355 10.61 -5.01 -6.88
N GLY A 356 9.80 -3.94 -6.95
CA GLY A 356 8.92 -3.54 -5.86
C GLY A 356 7.80 -4.57 -5.66
N LYS A 357 7.33 -4.72 -4.42
CA LYS A 357 6.19 -5.59 -4.14
C LYS A 357 4.98 -5.15 -4.97
N PHE A 358 4.26 -6.11 -5.53
CA PHE A 358 3.15 -5.86 -6.44
C PHE A 358 2.07 -4.94 -5.85
N TYR A 359 1.81 -5.03 -4.54
CA TYR A 359 0.77 -4.24 -3.88
C TYR A 359 1.15 -2.76 -3.64
N TYR A 360 2.43 -2.37 -3.82
CA TYR A 360 2.84 -0.97 -3.73
C TYR A 360 2.20 -0.08 -4.79
N LEU A 361 1.76 -0.67 -5.91
CA LEU A 361 1.05 0.06 -6.96
C LEU A 361 -0.47 0.19 -6.69
N ALA A 362 -1.03 -0.58 -5.76
CA ALA A 362 -2.46 -0.60 -5.46
C ALA A 362 -3.08 0.79 -5.20
N PRO A 363 -2.42 1.70 -4.45
CA PRO A 363 -2.95 3.04 -4.20
C PRO A 363 -3.16 3.91 -5.45
N ALA A 364 -2.54 3.55 -6.58
CA ALA A 364 -2.68 4.29 -7.84
C ALA A 364 -3.89 3.86 -8.69
N TYR A 365 -4.53 2.72 -8.40
CA TYR A 365 -5.65 2.23 -9.22
C TYR A 365 -6.95 3.03 -9.08
N PRO A 366 -7.33 3.61 -7.93
CA PRO A 366 -8.57 4.38 -7.81
C PRO A 366 -8.68 5.51 -8.85
N MET A 367 -7.57 6.15 -9.25
CA MET A 367 -7.58 7.17 -10.30
C MET A 367 -7.85 6.59 -11.69
N LEU A 368 -7.40 5.35 -11.97
CA LEU A 368 -7.70 4.65 -13.23
C LEU A 368 -9.15 4.14 -13.25
N PHE A 369 -9.65 3.61 -12.13
CA PHE A 369 -11.05 3.21 -12.01
C PHE A 369 -11.98 4.41 -12.23
N ALA A 370 -11.62 5.58 -11.70
CA ALA A 370 -12.35 6.82 -11.92
C ALA A 370 -12.39 7.22 -13.40
N ALA A 371 -11.23 7.22 -14.07
CA ALA A 371 -11.14 7.55 -15.48
C ALA A 371 -11.84 6.50 -16.38
N GLY A 372 -11.74 5.22 -16.02
CA GLY A 372 -12.42 4.12 -16.70
C GLY A 372 -13.94 4.20 -16.58
N GLY A 373 -14.44 4.57 -15.38
CA GLY A 373 -15.86 4.85 -15.18
C GLY A 373 -16.36 5.97 -16.09
N VAL A 374 -15.58 7.05 -16.23
CA VAL A 374 -15.88 8.15 -17.15
C VAL A 374 -15.88 7.68 -18.61
N ALA A 375 -14.88 6.88 -19.00
CA ALA A 375 -14.82 6.31 -20.34
C ALA A 375 -16.05 5.42 -20.63
N LEU A 376 -16.38 4.53 -19.69
CA LEU A 376 -17.56 3.64 -19.80
C LEU A 376 -18.88 4.42 -19.93
N GLU A 377 -19.02 5.55 -19.22
CA GLU A 377 -20.23 6.36 -19.26
C GLU A 377 -20.33 7.21 -20.53
N ARG A 378 -19.23 7.80 -21.01
CA ARG A 378 -19.21 8.73 -22.14
C ARG A 378 -19.22 8.06 -23.49
N TYR A 379 -18.45 6.97 -23.66
CA TYR A 379 -18.33 6.34 -24.96
C TYR A 379 -19.49 5.39 -25.23
N ARG A 380 -20.32 5.77 -26.23
CA ARG A 380 -21.30 4.88 -26.84
C ARG A 380 -20.61 4.24 -28.05
N ILE A 381 -20.13 3.02 -27.90
CA ILE A 381 -19.73 2.19 -29.03
C ILE A 381 -21.03 1.91 -29.79
N GLY A 382 -21.27 2.48 -30.97
CA GLY A 382 -22.50 2.49 -31.77
C GLY A 382 -23.39 1.24 -31.82
N TRP A 383 -23.36 0.41 -30.80
CA TRP A 383 -24.17 -0.79 -30.64
C TRP A 383 -25.51 -0.42 -29.98
N PRO A 384 -26.63 -0.86 -30.56
CA PRO A 384 -27.96 -0.59 -30.00
C PRO A 384 -28.17 -1.10 -28.57
N ARG A 385 -27.32 -2.06 -28.13
CA ARG A 385 -27.39 -2.70 -26.81
C ARG A 385 -26.36 -2.16 -25.82
N TRP A 386 -25.61 -1.08 -26.13
CA TRP A 386 -24.50 -0.58 -25.29
C TRP A 386 -24.93 -0.26 -23.86
N ASP A 387 -26.11 0.33 -23.67
CA ASP A 387 -26.63 0.64 -22.33
C ASP A 387 -26.87 -0.63 -21.49
N ARG A 388 -27.30 -1.75 -22.14
CA ARG A 388 -27.45 -3.04 -21.46
C ARG A 388 -26.07 -3.63 -21.10
N ILE A 389 -25.08 -3.52 -21.98
CA ILE A 389 -23.72 -4.01 -21.77
C ILE A 389 -23.09 -3.29 -20.56
N ARG A 390 -23.24 -1.97 -20.45
CA ARG A 390 -22.73 -1.20 -19.31
C ARG A 390 -23.35 -1.64 -17.99
N VAL A 391 -24.69 -1.81 -17.97
CA VAL A 391 -25.40 -2.28 -16.77
C VAL A 391 -24.96 -3.70 -16.44
N ALA A 392 -24.90 -4.60 -17.41
CA ALA A 392 -24.43 -5.96 -17.21
C ALA A 392 -23.00 -6.00 -16.66
N TYR A 393 -22.09 -5.19 -17.21
CA TYR A 393 -20.71 -5.10 -16.72
C TYR A 393 -20.64 -4.65 -15.25
N VAL A 394 -21.38 -3.60 -14.88
CA VAL A 394 -21.41 -3.14 -13.47
C VAL A 394 -22.05 -4.18 -12.56
N SER A 395 -23.07 -4.92 -13.05
CA SER A 395 -23.66 -6.02 -12.29
C SER A 395 -22.66 -7.16 -12.09
N VAL A 396 -21.88 -7.50 -13.13
CA VAL A 396 -20.80 -8.51 -13.02
C VAL A 396 -19.75 -8.08 -12.00
N LEU A 397 -19.29 -6.81 -12.04
CA LEU A 397 -18.38 -6.28 -11.03
C LEU A 397 -18.93 -6.49 -9.60
N ALA A 398 -20.21 -6.14 -9.38
CA ALA A 398 -20.82 -6.27 -8.06
C ALA A 398 -20.94 -7.73 -7.60
N VAL A 399 -21.46 -8.61 -8.47
CA VAL A 399 -21.70 -10.01 -8.13
C VAL A 399 -20.38 -10.76 -7.92
N VAL A 400 -19.45 -10.63 -8.87
CA VAL A 400 -18.17 -11.35 -8.79
C VAL A 400 -17.35 -10.84 -7.60
N GLY A 401 -17.31 -9.52 -7.35
CA GLY A 401 -16.66 -8.96 -6.18
C GLY A 401 -17.26 -9.45 -4.87
N ALA A 402 -18.59 -9.51 -4.76
CA ALA A 402 -19.27 -10.01 -3.55
C ALA A 402 -18.99 -11.50 -3.29
N VAL A 403 -18.85 -12.31 -4.36
CA VAL A 403 -18.55 -13.75 -4.22
C VAL A 403 -17.07 -14.01 -3.93
N SER A 404 -16.16 -13.29 -4.57
CA SER A 404 -14.72 -13.53 -4.42
C SER A 404 -14.15 -12.99 -3.09
N ALA A 405 -14.69 -11.89 -2.56
CA ALA A 405 -14.14 -11.26 -1.36
C ALA A 405 -14.11 -12.18 -0.12
N PRO A 406 -15.17 -12.97 0.20
CA PRO A 406 -15.14 -13.93 1.30
C PRO A 406 -14.10 -15.05 1.13
N LEU A 407 -13.74 -15.37 -0.12
CA LEU A 407 -12.82 -16.46 -0.43
C LEU A 407 -11.36 -16.02 -0.42
N THR A 408 -11.10 -14.72 -0.56
CA THR A 408 -9.74 -14.23 -0.80
C THR A 408 -9.22 -13.25 0.22
N VAL A 409 -10.10 -12.40 0.80
CA VAL A 409 -9.62 -11.25 1.60
C VAL A 409 -10.49 -10.89 2.81
N LEU A 410 -11.73 -11.38 2.91
CA LEU A 410 -12.59 -11.10 4.06
C LEU A 410 -12.66 -12.32 5.00
N PRO A 411 -12.39 -12.17 6.29
CA PRO A 411 -12.44 -13.27 7.25
C PRO A 411 -13.90 -13.55 7.67
N VAL A 412 -14.73 -14.05 6.72
CA VAL A 412 -16.16 -14.32 6.95
C VAL A 412 -16.51 -15.81 6.98
N LEU A 413 -15.65 -16.67 6.44
CA LEU A 413 -15.85 -18.11 6.43
C LEU A 413 -15.24 -18.71 7.70
N PRO A 414 -15.81 -19.82 8.25
CA PRO A 414 -15.07 -20.63 9.21
C PRO A 414 -13.74 -21.08 8.59
N VAL A 415 -12.67 -21.10 9.39
CA VAL A 415 -11.30 -21.34 8.89
C VAL A 415 -11.17 -22.74 8.25
N GLU A 416 -11.86 -23.74 8.80
CA GLU A 416 -11.89 -25.11 8.26
C GLU A 416 -12.56 -25.15 6.88
N THR A 417 -13.61 -24.35 6.68
CA THR A 417 -14.28 -24.22 5.38
C THR A 417 -13.34 -23.55 4.37
N LEU A 418 -12.64 -22.48 4.79
CA LEU A 418 -11.67 -21.81 3.93
C LEU A 418 -10.53 -22.77 3.55
N ALA A 419 -9.96 -23.49 4.51
CA ALA A 419 -8.90 -24.47 4.28
C ALA A 419 -9.33 -25.58 3.29
N SER A 420 -10.57 -26.09 3.44
CA SER A 420 -11.11 -27.12 2.53
C SER A 420 -11.25 -26.62 1.08
N ILE A 421 -11.61 -25.34 0.90
CA ILE A 421 -11.75 -24.72 -0.43
C ILE A 421 -10.36 -24.42 -1.03
N THR A 422 -9.47 -23.83 -0.25
CA THR A 422 -8.12 -23.45 -0.72
C THR A 422 -7.23 -24.66 -0.93
N GLY A 423 -7.30 -25.69 -0.07
CA GLY A 423 -6.59 -26.94 -0.21
C GLY A 423 -6.96 -27.74 -1.48
N THR A 424 -8.22 -27.63 -1.94
CA THR A 424 -8.67 -28.25 -3.22
C THR A 424 -8.21 -27.49 -4.46
N VAL A 425 -7.86 -26.20 -4.34
CA VAL A 425 -7.45 -25.33 -5.47
C VAL A 425 -5.90 -25.30 -5.60
N ASN A 426 -5.18 -26.29 -5.05
CA ASN A 426 -3.72 -26.32 -4.95
C ASN A 426 -3.16 -25.01 -4.34
N GLY A 427 -2.72 -25.04 -3.11
CA GLY A 427 -2.36 -23.93 -2.22
C GLY A 427 -1.47 -22.78 -2.74
N ASN A 428 -1.18 -22.72 -4.01
CA ASN A 428 -0.35 -21.70 -4.67
C ASN A 428 -1.15 -20.68 -5.50
N ALA A 429 -2.47 -20.58 -5.35
CA ALA A 429 -3.22 -19.48 -5.94
C ALA A 429 -3.08 -18.19 -5.09
N GLY A 430 -2.35 -18.23 -4.00
CA GLY A 430 -1.97 -17.08 -3.20
C GLY A 430 -0.99 -16.19 -3.97
N ILE A 431 -1.33 -14.93 -4.08
CA ILE A 431 -0.45 -13.91 -4.65
C ILE A 431 0.48 -13.52 -3.50
N GLU A 432 1.58 -14.23 -3.39
CA GLU A 432 2.54 -14.03 -2.32
C GLU A 432 3.47 -12.87 -2.63
N ALA A 433 3.72 -12.02 -1.66
CA ALA A 433 4.67 -10.91 -1.76
C ALA A 433 6.09 -11.32 -1.35
N GLU A 434 6.20 -12.47 -0.68
CA GLU A 434 7.46 -13.02 -0.16
C GLU A 434 7.54 -14.50 -0.50
N ALA A 435 8.76 -15.00 -0.74
CA ALA A 435 9.02 -16.42 -0.91
C ALA A 435 8.89 -17.12 0.45
N ARG A 436 7.72 -17.65 0.75
CA ARG A 436 7.41 -18.42 1.96
C ARG A 436 6.84 -19.79 1.58
N GLU A 437 6.91 -20.73 2.50
CA GLU A 437 6.25 -22.03 2.33
C GLU A 437 4.73 -21.85 2.25
N ALA A 438 4.06 -22.73 1.50
CA ALA A 438 2.62 -22.68 1.32
C ALA A 438 1.89 -23.03 2.64
N ALA A 439 1.05 -22.13 3.12
CA ALA A 439 0.14 -22.37 4.23
C ALA A 439 -1.13 -23.14 3.78
N GLN A 440 -1.88 -23.70 4.73
CA GLN A 440 -3.16 -24.37 4.43
C GLN A 440 -4.25 -23.40 3.97
N ILE A 441 -4.12 -22.12 4.34
CA ILE A 441 -5.00 -21.01 4.00
C ILE A 441 -4.17 -19.85 3.44
N PRO A 442 -4.78 -18.86 2.74
CA PRO A 442 -4.06 -17.70 2.24
C PRO A 442 -3.26 -16.99 3.33
N LEU A 443 -2.02 -16.58 3.00
CA LEU A 443 -1.06 -16.01 3.98
C LEU A 443 -1.58 -14.80 4.75
N ASN A 444 -2.39 -13.94 4.13
CA ASN A 444 -3.03 -12.80 4.79
C ASN A 444 -4.02 -13.20 5.90
N PHE A 445 -4.43 -14.47 5.94
CA PHE A 445 -5.21 -15.02 7.03
C PHE A 445 -4.32 -15.83 7.98
N ALA A 446 -3.39 -16.64 7.46
CA ALA A 446 -2.52 -17.47 8.28
C ALA A 446 -1.71 -16.66 9.30
N ASP A 447 -1.32 -15.43 8.95
CA ASP A 447 -0.57 -14.50 9.80
C ASP A 447 -1.38 -13.96 11.02
N ARG A 448 -2.62 -14.45 11.23
CA ARG A 448 -3.49 -14.09 12.34
C ARG A 448 -3.65 -15.21 13.38
N PHE A 449 -3.14 -16.40 13.08
CA PHE A 449 -3.30 -17.59 13.93
C PHE A 449 -2.01 -17.95 14.64
N GLY A 450 -2.14 -18.64 15.78
CA GLY A 450 -1.03 -19.23 16.54
C GLY A 450 -0.49 -18.33 17.65
N TRP A 451 -0.89 -17.07 17.74
CA TRP A 451 -0.31 -16.13 18.71
C TRP A 451 -0.70 -16.44 20.16
N GLU A 452 -1.97 -16.73 20.42
CA GLU A 452 -2.46 -17.07 21.75
C GLU A 452 -1.95 -18.44 22.19
N GLU A 453 -1.94 -19.43 21.29
CA GLU A 453 -1.41 -20.77 21.55
C GLU A 453 0.10 -20.73 21.89
N MET A 454 0.86 -19.91 21.16
CA MET A 454 2.28 -19.71 21.44
C MET A 454 2.49 -19.11 22.83
N VAL A 455 1.72 -18.07 23.19
CA VAL A 455 1.84 -17.42 24.51
C VAL A 455 1.44 -18.38 25.62
N ALA A 456 0.40 -19.20 25.43
CA ALA A 456 0.00 -20.21 26.39
C ALA A 456 1.08 -21.30 26.60
N SER A 457 1.74 -21.76 25.53
CA SER A 457 2.88 -22.69 25.64
C SER A 457 4.06 -22.07 26.40
N VAL A 458 4.38 -20.80 26.12
CA VAL A 458 5.43 -20.07 26.86
C VAL A 458 5.07 -19.93 28.33
N ALA A 459 3.80 -19.66 28.64
CA ALA A 459 3.33 -19.57 30.01
C ALA A 459 3.45 -20.91 30.75
N GLY A 460 3.14 -22.04 30.10
CA GLY A 460 3.35 -23.38 30.65
C GLY A 460 4.82 -23.62 31.02
N VAL A 461 5.74 -23.30 30.11
CA VAL A 461 7.18 -23.41 30.39
C VAL A 461 7.62 -22.49 31.52
N TYR A 462 7.08 -21.26 31.59
CA TYR A 462 7.38 -20.32 32.67
C TYR A 462 6.90 -20.81 34.03
N GLU A 463 5.70 -21.41 34.10
CA GLU A 463 5.11 -21.96 35.34
C GLU A 463 5.89 -23.19 35.83
N GLU A 464 6.53 -23.95 34.95
CA GLU A 464 7.35 -25.13 35.33
C GLU A 464 8.72 -24.75 35.89
N LEU A 465 9.16 -23.49 35.74
CA LEU A 465 10.42 -23.02 36.33
C LEU A 465 10.35 -22.95 37.85
N PRO A 466 11.44 -23.23 38.58
CA PRO A 466 11.52 -22.94 40.00
C PRO A 466 11.18 -21.46 40.30
N PRO A 467 10.52 -21.17 41.45
CA PRO A 467 10.12 -19.79 41.78
C PRO A 467 11.27 -18.77 41.78
N GLU A 468 12.47 -19.21 42.05
CA GLU A 468 13.69 -18.39 42.06
C GLU A 468 14.05 -18.01 40.62
N GLU A 469 13.95 -18.96 39.67
CA GLU A 469 14.19 -18.73 38.25
C GLU A 469 13.08 -17.89 37.61
N GLN A 470 11.80 -18.12 37.99
CA GLN A 470 10.67 -17.31 37.50
C GLN A 470 10.86 -15.81 37.80
N ALA A 471 11.39 -15.47 38.99
CA ALA A 471 11.57 -14.09 39.40
C ALA A 471 12.61 -13.33 38.55
N GLU A 472 13.55 -14.04 37.93
CA GLU A 472 14.62 -13.49 37.10
C GLU A 472 14.47 -13.82 35.60
N ALA A 473 13.48 -14.66 35.26
CA ALA A 473 13.30 -15.12 33.91
C ALA A 473 12.97 -14.00 32.93
N CYS A 474 13.57 -14.06 31.75
CA CYS A 474 13.28 -13.21 30.61
C CYS A 474 12.72 -14.06 29.46
N ILE A 475 11.95 -13.43 28.55
CA ILE A 475 11.45 -14.10 27.35
C ILE A 475 12.11 -13.48 26.12
N LEU A 476 12.94 -14.27 25.42
CA LEU A 476 13.63 -13.86 24.19
C LEU A 476 12.94 -14.51 22.99
N THR A 477 12.51 -13.72 22.03
CA THR A 477 11.80 -14.22 20.85
C THR A 477 12.61 -14.01 19.56
N GLY A 478 12.37 -14.86 18.56
CA GLY A 478 13.02 -14.81 17.26
C GLY A 478 12.57 -13.61 16.41
N ASN A 479 11.33 -13.16 16.54
CA ASN A 479 10.81 -12.04 15.74
C ASN A 479 9.89 -11.10 16.52
N TYR A 480 9.57 -9.95 15.92
CA TYR A 480 8.75 -8.88 16.52
C TYR A 480 7.29 -9.28 16.72
N GLY A 481 6.75 -10.21 15.90
CA GLY A 481 5.37 -10.71 16.04
C GLY A 481 5.21 -11.53 17.29
N GLU A 482 6.13 -12.48 17.52
CA GLU A 482 6.21 -13.28 18.73
C GLU A 482 6.40 -12.39 19.97
N ALA A 483 7.33 -11.43 19.91
CA ALA A 483 7.54 -10.47 21.00
C ALA A 483 6.28 -9.65 21.30
N GLY A 484 5.62 -9.16 20.23
CA GLY A 484 4.38 -8.40 20.36
C GLY A 484 3.23 -9.24 20.95
N ALA A 485 3.15 -10.51 20.60
CA ALA A 485 2.16 -11.44 21.17
C ALA A 485 2.39 -11.65 22.68
N ILE A 486 3.63 -11.90 23.10
CA ILE A 486 3.99 -12.01 24.53
C ILE A 486 3.69 -10.69 25.25
N ASP A 487 4.05 -9.54 24.67
CA ASP A 487 3.79 -8.24 25.29
C ASP A 487 2.30 -7.95 25.46
N PHE A 488 1.46 -8.47 24.55
CA PHE A 488 0.01 -8.22 24.55
C PHE A 488 -0.79 -9.22 25.36
N PHE A 489 -0.61 -10.53 25.13
CA PHE A 489 -1.37 -11.59 25.80
C PHE A 489 -0.69 -12.07 27.10
N GLY A 490 0.64 -11.94 27.20
CA GLY A 490 1.41 -12.45 28.33
C GLY A 490 1.01 -11.92 29.71
N PRO A 491 0.56 -10.66 29.88
CA PRO A 491 0.08 -10.14 31.16
C PRO A 491 -1.06 -10.96 31.79
N GLU A 492 -1.89 -11.64 31.00
CA GLU A 492 -2.96 -12.53 31.50
C GLU A 492 -2.39 -13.75 32.21
N TYR A 493 -1.18 -14.18 31.85
CA TYR A 493 -0.44 -15.30 32.42
C TYR A 493 0.66 -14.87 33.41
N GLY A 494 0.77 -13.56 33.70
CA GLY A 494 1.83 -13.04 34.55
C GLY A 494 3.23 -13.07 33.94
N LEU A 495 3.35 -13.20 32.61
CA LEU A 495 4.63 -13.22 31.90
C LEU A 495 5.30 -11.85 31.90
N PRO A 496 6.65 -11.79 32.00
CA PRO A 496 7.41 -10.57 31.78
C PRO A 496 7.34 -10.11 30.31
N LYS A 497 7.62 -8.82 30.07
CA LYS A 497 7.72 -8.29 28.71
C LYS A 497 8.82 -9.00 27.93
N ALA A 498 8.56 -9.23 26.64
CA ALA A 498 9.49 -9.90 25.74
C ALA A 498 10.64 -8.97 25.30
N ILE A 499 11.77 -9.60 25.01
CA ILE A 499 12.90 -8.98 24.29
C ILE A 499 13.10 -9.71 22.97
N SER A 500 13.57 -9.01 21.94
CA SER A 500 13.90 -9.61 20.64
C SER A 500 15.00 -8.83 19.94
N GLY A 501 15.83 -9.52 19.20
CA GLY A 501 16.83 -8.90 18.32
C GLY A 501 16.23 -8.30 17.04
N HIS A 502 14.92 -8.45 16.80
CA HIS A 502 14.27 -8.10 15.55
C HIS A 502 13.79 -6.63 15.55
N ASN A 503 14.16 -5.90 14.51
CA ASN A 503 13.72 -4.53 14.24
C ASN A 503 13.75 -3.62 15.49
N ASN A 504 12.67 -2.97 15.88
CA ASN A 504 12.68 -2.03 17.00
C ASN A 504 12.89 -2.68 18.36
N TYR A 505 12.54 -3.93 18.54
CA TYR A 505 12.83 -4.64 19.78
C TYR A 505 14.33 -4.67 20.07
N TYR A 506 15.17 -4.80 19.01
CA TYR A 506 16.62 -4.69 19.18
C TYR A 506 17.04 -3.30 19.74
N LEU A 507 16.45 -2.21 19.19
CA LEU A 507 16.74 -0.85 19.66
C LEU A 507 16.21 -0.58 21.07
N TRP A 508 15.11 -1.25 21.45
CA TRP A 508 14.59 -1.15 22.81
C TRP A 508 15.47 -1.88 23.83
N GLY A 509 16.33 -2.76 23.36
CA GLY A 509 17.36 -3.43 24.15
C GLY A 509 16.85 -4.61 24.97
N PRO A 510 17.73 -5.22 25.79
CA PRO A 510 17.40 -6.37 26.63
C PRO A 510 16.62 -6.01 27.91
N GLY A 511 16.25 -4.74 28.14
CA GLY A 511 15.28 -4.34 29.16
C GLY A 511 15.65 -4.63 30.61
N GLY A 512 16.92 -4.83 30.94
CA GLY A 512 17.37 -5.19 32.27
C GLY A 512 17.36 -6.72 32.55
N CYS A 513 17.15 -7.51 31.51
CA CYS A 513 17.32 -8.98 31.55
C CYS A 513 18.77 -9.34 31.85
N THR A 514 19.02 -10.09 32.92
CA THR A 514 20.36 -10.53 33.30
C THR A 514 20.89 -11.63 32.39
N GLY A 515 19.98 -12.45 31.85
CA GLY A 515 20.31 -13.62 31.06
C GLY A 515 20.53 -14.90 31.89
N GLU A 516 20.40 -14.86 33.22
CA GLU A 516 20.62 -16.03 34.07
C GLU A 516 19.64 -17.16 33.75
N THR A 517 18.37 -16.81 33.54
CA THR A 517 17.34 -17.72 33.02
C THR A 517 16.58 -17.03 31.90
N VAL A 518 16.55 -17.64 30.70
CA VAL A 518 15.85 -17.10 29.55
C VAL A 518 15.01 -18.19 28.89
N ILE A 519 13.72 -17.89 28.69
CA ILE A 519 12.84 -18.70 27.82
C ILE A 519 13.00 -18.14 26.40
N ALA A 520 13.57 -18.93 25.50
CA ALA A 520 13.84 -18.52 24.13
C ALA A 520 12.87 -19.20 23.15
N VAL A 521 12.05 -18.41 22.46
CA VAL A 521 11.04 -18.88 21.50
C VAL A 521 11.55 -18.63 20.08
N ASN A 522 11.57 -19.65 19.23
CA ASN A 522 11.94 -19.54 17.83
C ASN A 522 13.33 -18.90 17.58
N VAL A 523 14.23 -19.03 18.54
CA VAL A 523 15.62 -18.57 18.38
C VAL A 523 16.48 -19.77 17.96
N PRO A 524 17.28 -19.65 16.88
CA PRO A 524 18.08 -20.79 16.43
C PRO A 524 19.00 -21.32 17.53
N ARG A 525 18.93 -22.63 17.81
CA ARG A 525 19.74 -23.29 18.84
C ARG A 525 21.23 -23.01 18.72
N GLY A 526 21.71 -22.84 17.46
CA GLY A 526 23.11 -22.49 17.19
C GLY A 526 23.46 -21.10 17.75
N THR A 527 22.57 -20.13 17.60
CA THR A 527 22.74 -18.78 18.14
C THR A 527 22.75 -18.81 19.67
N LEU A 528 21.79 -19.52 20.27
CA LEU A 528 21.71 -19.66 21.74
C LEU A 528 23.00 -20.25 22.31
N ARG A 529 23.54 -21.29 21.73
CA ARG A 529 24.82 -21.92 22.15
C ARG A 529 26.06 -21.03 22.02
N THR A 530 26.00 -19.95 21.24
CA THR A 530 27.08 -18.96 21.20
C THR A 530 27.07 -18.03 22.41
N VAL A 531 25.94 -17.95 23.11
CA VAL A 531 25.71 -17.01 24.23
C VAL A 531 25.57 -17.74 25.56
N PHE A 532 24.93 -18.92 25.58
CA PHE A 532 24.63 -19.69 26.79
C PHE A 532 25.38 -21.02 26.77
N ASP A 533 25.72 -21.53 27.96
CA ASP A 533 26.32 -22.86 28.11
C ASP A 533 25.27 -23.95 28.17
N ASP A 534 24.14 -23.69 28.82
CA ASP A 534 23.03 -24.62 28.91
C ASP A 534 21.87 -24.20 27.99
N VAL A 535 21.42 -25.14 27.14
CA VAL A 535 20.34 -24.93 26.16
C VAL A 535 19.49 -26.20 26.11
N GLU A 536 18.40 -26.17 26.86
CA GLU A 536 17.43 -27.24 26.98
C GLU A 536 16.18 -26.92 26.17
N GLU A 537 15.66 -27.89 25.40
CA GLU A 537 14.39 -27.77 24.68
C GLU A 537 13.27 -28.20 25.63
N ALA A 538 12.40 -27.27 25.98
CA ALA A 538 11.34 -27.46 26.97
C ALA A 538 10.01 -27.84 26.31
N ASP A 539 9.65 -27.19 25.18
CA ASP A 539 8.39 -27.43 24.48
C ASP A 539 8.50 -27.08 23.00
N THR A 540 7.46 -27.40 22.25
CA THR A 540 7.32 -27.02 20.82
C THR A 540 5.88 -26.57 20.55
N VAL A 541 5.72 -25.31 20.14
CA VAL A 541 4.42 -24.76 19.77
C VAL A 541 3.94 -25.34 18.46
N SER A 542 2.74 -25.87 18.40
CA SER A 542 2.10 -26.33 17.17
C SER A 542 0.83 -25.55 16.88
N CYS A 543 0.62 -25.20 15.62
CA CYS A 543 -0.55 -24.49 15.17
C CYS A 543 -0.99 -24.99 13.79
N GLU A 544 -2.29 -25.21 13.59
CA GLU A 544 -2.81 -25.84 12.37
C GLU A 544 -2.91 -24.87 11.19
N TYR A 545 -3.33 -23.61 11.43
CA TYR A 545 -3.64 -22.64 10.37
C TYR A 545 -2.70 -21.43 10.34
N CYS A 546 -1.68 -21.38 11.20
CA CYS A 546 -0.72 -20.30 11.23
C CYS A 546 0.24 -20.33 10.03
N MET A 547 1.07 -19.32 9.96
CA MET A 547 2.16 -19.26 9.00
C MET A 547 3.11 -20.46 9.19
N PRO A 548 3.63 -21.08 8.11
CA PRO A 548 4.55 -22.20 8.24
C PRO A 548 5.80 -21.89 9.06
N ASP A 549 6.31 -20.66 8.99
CA ASP A 549 7.44 -20.17 9.78
C ASP A 549 7.07 -19.85 11.25
N GLU A 550 5.78 -19.90 11.61
CA GLU A 550 5.26 -19.77 12.96
C GLU A 550 4.67 -21.10 13.50
N ASN A 551 4.92 -22.21 12.83
CA ASN A 551 4.51 -23.55 13.25
C ASN A 551 5.71 -24.39 13.68
N ASN A 552 5.48 -25.27 14.65
CA ASN A 552 6.54 -26.11 15.25
C ASN A 552 7.69 -25.27 15.84
N LEU A 553 7.34 -24.16 16.50
CA LEU A 553 8.31 -23.26 17.12
C LEU A 553 8.93 -23.93 18.36
N PRO A 554 10.26 -24.13 18.41
CA PRO A 554 10.89 -24.66 19.62
C PRO A 554 10.94 -23.60 20.71
N ILE A 555 10.63 -24.03 21.94
CA ILE A 555 10.83 -23.24 23.15
C ILE A 555 12.01 -23.85 23.91
N TYR A 556 13.01 -23.03 24.17
CA TYR A 556 14.19 -23.43 24.94
C TYR A 556 14.21 -22.70 26.30
N VAL A 557 14.61 -23.40 27.34
CA VAL A 557 15.09 -22.78 28.57
C VAL A 557 16.61 -22.76 28.49
N VAL A 558 17.18 -21.56 28.59
CA VAL A 558 18.64 -21.38 28.51
C VAL A 558 19.15 -20.72 29.78
N ARG A 559 20.33 -21.17 30.23
CA ARG A 559 20.95 -20.76 31.49
C ARG A 559 22.44 -20.54 31.31
N SER A 560 23.06 -19.95 32.30
CA SER A 560 24.52 -19.75 32.37
C SER A 560 25.06 -18.97 31.19
N PRO A 561 24.76 -17.67 31.09
CA PRO A 561 25.28 -16.81 30.03
C PRO A 561 26.80 -16.73 30.10
N LYS A 562 27.48 -16.93 28.96
CA LYS A 562 28.97 -16.87 28.83
C LYS A 562 29.50 -15.46 29.06
N VAL A 563 28.70 -14.47 28.77
CA VAL A 563 28.92 -13.04 28.96
C VAL A 563 27.60 -12.38 29.33
N PRO A 564 27.58 -11.23 30.00
CA PRO A 564 26.36 -10.49 30.27
C PRO A 564 25.53 -10.31 28.97
N LEU A 565 24.19 -10.42 29.07
CA LEU A 565 23.32 -10.37 27.90
C LEU A 565 23.47 -9.04 27.12
N GLU A 566 23.75 -7.95 27.81
CA GLU A 566 24.02 -6.65 27.16
C GLU A 566 25.24 -6.72 26.22
N GLU A 567 26.32 -7.42 26.61
CA GLU A 567 27.50 -7.63 25.76
C GLU A 567 27.21 -8.58 24.60
N ALA A 568 26.33 -9.57 24.82
CA ALA A 568 25.90 -10.52 23.80
C ALA A 568 24.87 -9.94 22.85
N TRP A 569 24.15 -8.86 23.23
CA TRP A 569 23.01 -8.32 22.50
C TRP A 569 23.25 -8.07 21.01
N PRO A 570 24.39 -7.54 20.56
CA PRO A 570 24.69 -7.37 19.14
C PRO A 570 24.64 -8.67 18.30
N LYS A 571 24.79 -9.85 18.92
CA LYS A 571 24.67 -11.14 18.21
C LYS A 571 23.25 -11.49 17.83
N PHE A 572 22.26 -10.90 18.50
CA PHE A 572 20.85 -11.10 18.22
C PHE A 572 20.29 -10.09 17.21
N LYS A 573 21.07 -9.07 16.83
CA LYS A 573 20.61 -8.01 15.91
C LYS A 573 20.11 -8.59 14.58
N PHE A 574 18.85 -8.26 14.25
CA PHE A 574 18.19 -8.76 13.07
C PHE A 574 17.23 -7.72 12.48
N TYR A 575 17.68 -6.93 11.53
CA TYR A 575 16.86 -5.96 10.80
C TYR A 575 16.44 -6.56 9.46
N LYS A 576 15.17 -7.03 9.39
CA LYS A 576 14.72 -7.75 8.19
C LYS A 576 13.20 -7.69 7.95
#